data_1fcf20bd0c17c04b056b3d9c69885b7f
#
_entry.id   1fcf20bd0c17c04b056b3d9c69885b7f
#
_cell.length_a   1.000
_cell.length_b   1.000
_cell.length_c   1.000
_cell.angle_alpha   90.00
_cell.angle_beta   90.00
_cell.angle_gamma   90.00
#
_symmetry.space_group_name_H-M   'P 1'
#
loop_
_entity.id
_entity.type
_entity.pdbx_description
1 polymer ?
#
loop_
_entity_poly.entity_id
_entity_poly.type
_entity_poly.pdbx_seq_one_letter_code
_entity_poly.pdbx_strand_id
1 'polypeptide(L)'
;CECGAASVYDSYSPAKGAHERPYKYIATKETPRLCSGEYKRVFLGHDFRTDLLLLRITVGSPLVTDTSNAIVLRMYEDALYTIAEALRLAASRHKQLDLDPAEFGSGFRILPTIEEDTQALDLFLYDTLSGGAGYAEVAAANLDDILTATLALLEGCECDTSCTDCLNHFHNQHIQSRLDRKLGASLLRYALYGMVPRCASPDIQVEKLSQLRASLELDGFQCLIKGTQEAPMIVSLNDRSVAVGSY
;
A
#
# COMPACT_ATOMS: atom_id res chain seq x y z
N CYS A 1 6.70 -17.94 -23.20
CA CYS A 1 7.47 -18.62 -24.24
C CYS A 1 6.54 -19.35 -25.20
N GLU A 2 6.95 -19.52 -26.46
CA GLU A 2 6.14 -20.24 -27.48
C GLU A 2 5.87 -21.70 -27.12
N CYS A 3 6.65 -22.29 -26.23
CA CYS A 3 6.38 -23.65 -25.73
C CYS A 3 5.23 -23.74 -24.74
N GLY A 4 4.58 -22.62 -24.41
CA GLY A 4 3.50 -22.53 -23.43
C GLY A 4 3.98 -22.34 -21.98
N ALA A 5 5.29 -22.35 -21.70
CA ALA A 5 5.79 -22.04 -20.37
C ALA A 5 5.51 -20.58 -20.01
N ALA A 6 4.92 -20.37 -18.85
CA ALA A 6 4.67 -19.06 -18.26
C ALA A 6 5.30 -19.01 -16.88
N SER A 7 5.76 -17.84 -16.49
CA SER A 7 6.30 -17.60 -15.16
C SER A 7 5.86 -16.21 -14.71
N VAL A 8 5.39 -16.09 -13.49
CA VAL A 8 5.00 -14.82 -12.88
C VAL A 8 6.19 -14.34 -12.07
N TYR A 9 6.61 -13.10 -12.31
CA TYR A 9 7.72 -12.48 -11.60
C TYR A 9 7.28 -11.14 -11.01
N ASP A 10 7.61 -10.93 -9.75
CA ASP A 10 7.41 -9.65 -9.07
C ASP A 10 8.53 -8.64 -9.37
N SER A 11 9.61 -9.08 -10.02
CA SER A 11 10.78 -8.27 -10.30
C SER A 11 11.15 -8.22 -11.78
N TYR A 12 11.88 -7.17 -12.15
CA TYR A 12 12.33 -6.89 -13.52
C TYR A 12 13.37 -7.86 -14.10
N SER A 13 13.75 -8.91 -13.38
CA SER A 13 14.73 -9.86 -13.88
C SER A 13 14.07 -10.94 -14.74
N PRO A 14 14.26 -10.92 -16.06
CA PRO A 14 13.74 -12.00 -16.90
C PRO A 14 14.44 -13.31 -16.58
N ALA A 15 13.70 -14.40 -16.56
CA ALA A 15 14.29 -15.73 -16.50
C ALA A 15 15.20 -15.91 -17.72
N LYS A 16 16.49 -16.12 -17.47
CA LYS A 16 17.49 -16.39 -18.51
C LYS A 16 17.80 -17.87 -18.52
N GLY A 17 17.78 -18.47 -19.69
CA GLY A 17 18.23 -19.84 -19.89
C GLY A 17 17.14 -20.83 -20.30
N ALA A 18 17.53 -22.07 -20.45
CA ALA A 18 16.63 -23.16 -20.77
C ALA A 18 15.66 -23.43 -19.61
N HIS A 19 14.40 -23.67 -19.93
CA HIS A 19 13.33 -23.94 -18.98
C HIS A 19 12.58 -25.22 -19.34
N GLU A 20 11.94 -25.85 -18.36
CA GLU A 20 11.12 -27.04 -18.60
C GLU A 20 9.83 -26.67 -19.35
N ARG A 21 9.42 -27.51 -20.26
CA ARG A 21 8.12 -27.40 -20.93
C ARG A 21 7.00 -27.68 -19.92
N PRO A 22 5.90 -26.91 -19.92
CA PRO A 22 4.84 -27.03 -18.92
C PRO A 22 4.03 -28.31 -19.01
N TYR A 23 4.04 -28.94 -20.17
CA TYR A 23 3.34 -30.20 -20.36
C TYR A 23 4.32 -31.36 -20.37
N LYS A 24 3.92 -32.50 -19.81
CA LYS A 24 4.65 -33.76 -19.93
C LYS A 24 4.59 -34.24 -21.40
N TYR A 25 5.36 -33.57 -22.23
CA TYR A 25 5.64 -34.18 -23.54
C TYR A 25 6.36 -35.49 -23.32
N ILE A 26 5.94 -36.54 -24.00
CA ILE A 26 6.75 -37.72 -24.14
C ILE A 26 8.00 -37.22 -24.84
N ALA A 27 9.12 -37.18 -24.10
CA ALA A 27 10.37 -36.72 -24.65
C ALA A 27 10.80 -37.71 -25.75
N THR A 28 10.65 -37.28 -26.97
CA THR A 28 11.25 -37.98 -28.11
C THR A 28 12.61 -37.34 -28.38
N LYS A 29 13.46 -37.97 -29.17
CA LYS A 29 14.73 -37.39 -29.62
C LYS A 29 14.53 -36.03 -30.32
N GLU A 30 13.33 -35.78 -30.85
CA GLU A 30 12.95 -34.61 -31.63
C GLU A 30 12.35 -33.47 -30.76
N THR A 31 11.85 -33.78 -29.55
CA THR A 31 11.25 -32.79 -28.64
C THR A 31 11.90 -32.85 -27.26
N PRO A 32 12.98 -32.14 -27.05
CA PRO A 32 13.68 -32.15 -25.77
C PRO A 32 12.76 -31.59 -24.65
N ARG A 33 12.91 -32.16 -23.44
CA ARG A 33 12.17 -31.70 -22.25
C ARG A 33 12.46 -30.24 -21.92
N LEU A 34 13.66 -29.79 -22.21
CA LEU A 34 14.08 -28.39 -22.00
C LEU A 34 13.83 -27.58 -23.28
N CYS A 35 13.31 -26.40 -23.10
CA CYS A 35 13.12 -25.41 -24.15
C CYS A 35 14.17 -24.32 -23.98
N SER A 36 14.88 -23.99 -25.05
CA SER A 36 15.83 -22.89 -25.12
C SER A 36 15.22 -21.60 -25.67
N GLY A 37 13.92 -21.59 -25.93
CA GLY A 37 13.21 -20.41 -26.43
C GLY A 37 13.15 -19.29 -25.39
N GLU A 38 13.16 -18.06 -25.88
CA GLU A 38 13.09 -16.87 -25.03
C GLU A 38 11.69 -16.63 -24.47
N TYR A 39 11.62 -16.11 -23.25
CA TYR A 39 10.39 -15.59 -22.69
C TYR A 39 10.08 -14.22 -23.29
N LYS A 40 8.85 -14.04 -23.74
CA LYS A 40 8.30 -12.71 -24.06
C LYS A 40 7.62 -12.16 -22.82
N ARG A 41 7.94 -10.93 -22.46
CA ARG A 41 7.18 -10.22 -21.41
C ARG A 41 5.80 -9.91 -21.96
N VAL A 42 4.78 -10.34 -21.23
CA VAL A 42 3.39 -10.02 -21.51
C VAL A 42 2.74 -9.54 -20.22
N PHE A 43 1.85 -8.58 -20.32
CA PHE A 43 0.99 -8.17 -19.23
C PHE A 43 -0.37 -8.81 -19.49
N LEU A 44 -0.86 -9.53 -18.50
CA LEU A 44 -2.22 -10.04 -18.53
C LEU A 44 -3.11 -8.98 -17.91
N GLY A 45 -4.15 -8.60 -18.62
CA GLY A 45 -5.15 -7.64 -18.17
C GLY A 45 -6.53 -8.08 -18.60
N HIS A 46 -7.51 -7.59 -17.90
CA HIS A 46 -8.91 -7.71 -18.24
C HIS A 46 -9.50 -6.31 -18.16
N ASP A 47 -10.25 -5.92 -19.17
CA ASP A 47 -11.02 -4.69 -19.19
C ASP A 47 -12.53 -5.02 -19.11
N PHE A 48 -13.23 -4.25 -18.30
CA PHE A 48 -14.67 -4.33 -18.16
C PHE A 48 -15.24 -2.96 -17.80
N ARG A 49 -16.51 -2.75 -18.08
CA ARG A 49 -17.22 -1.55 -17.65
C ARG A 49 -17.91 -1.85 -16.33
N THR A 50 -17.85 -0.90 -15.40
CA THR A 50 -18.49 -1.05 -14.10
C THR A 50 -18.77 0.33 -13.48
N ASP A 51 -19.57 0.34 -12.41
CA ASP A 51 -19.77 1.53 -11.59
C ASP A 51 -18.56 1.75 -10.70
N LEU A 52 -18.16 3.01 -10.56
CA LEU A 52 -16.95 3.41 -9.86
C LEU A 52 -17.21 4.62 -8.97
N LEU A 53 -16.89 4.50 -7.68
CA LEU A 53 -16.72 5.62 -6.76
C LEU A 53 -15.23 6.03 -6.74
N LEU A 54 -14.96 7.29 -7.09
CA LEU A 54 -13.62 7.88 -7.03
C LEU A 54 -13.57 8.92 -5.91
N LEU A 55 -12.61 8.74 -5.00
CA LEU A 55 -12.31 9.68 -3.93
C LEU A 55 -10.93 10.28 -4.19
N ARG A 56 -10.80 11.60 -4.18
CA ARG A 56 -9.54 12.29 -4.31
C ARG A 56 -9.15 12.95 -3.00
N ILE A 57 -7.96 12.65 -2.52
CA ILE A 57 -7.30 13.31 -1.41
C ILE A 57 -6.17 14.17 -2.00
N THR A 58 -6.19 15.45 -1.70
CA THR A 58 -5.06 16.33 -2.03
C THR A 58 -4.26 16.53 -0.75
N VAL A 59 -3.00 16.15 -0.78
CA VAL A 59 -2.05 16.36 0.32
C VAL A 59 -1.10 17.48 -0.03
N GLY A 60 -0.74 18.25 0.97
CA GLY A 60 0.18 19.39 0.86
C GLY A 60 0.88 19.65 2.18
N SER A 61 1.67 20.73 2.24
CA SER A 61 2.35 21.12 3.48
C SER A 61 1.37 21.11 4.67
N PRO A 62 1.76 20.58 5.85
CA PRO A 62 3.11 20.14 6.23
C PRO A 62 3.46 18.68 5.90
N LEU A 63 2.60 17.96 5.18
CA LEU A 63 2.93 16.61 4.72
C LEU A 63 3.96 16.66 3.58
N VAL A 64 4.86 15.69 3.55
CA VAL A 64 5.86 15.60 2.49
C VAL A 64 5.21 15.09 1.21
N THR A 65 5.34 15.86 0.12
CA THR A 65 4.69 15.58 -1.17
C THR A 65 5.63 14.99 -2.22
N ASP A 66 6.94 14.97 -1.95
CA ASP A 66 7.95 14.45 -2.88
C ASP A 66 7.91 12.92 -3.00
N THR A 67 7.07 12.44 -3.90
CA THR A 67 6.96 11.00 -4.22
C THR A 67 8.10 10.47 -5.09
N SER A 68 9.07 11.28 -5.49
CA SER A 68 10.33 10.79 -6.08
C SER A 68 11.21 10.10 -5.03
N ASN A 69 11.03 10.44 -3.76
CA ASN A 69 11.62 9.73 -2.64
C ASN A 69 10.89 8.40 -2.41
N ALA A 70 11.63 7.29 -2.55
CA ALA A 70 11.06 5.94 -2.46
C ALA A 70 10.41 5.64 -1.09
N ILE A 71 10.90 6.25 0.00
CA ILE A 71 10.32 6.08 1.34
C ILE A 71 8.97 6.77 1.41
N VAL A 72 8.89 8.02 0.96
CA VAL A 72 7.65 8.81 0.93
C VAL A 72 6.60 8.14 0.04
N LEU A 73 7.00 7.71 -1.16
CA LEU A 73 6.14 6.95 -2.07
C LEU A 73 5.58 5.69 -1.38
N ARG A 74 6.45 4.92 -0.74
CA ARG A 74 6.07 3.69 -0.05
C ARG A 74 5.08 3.95 1.09
N MET A 75 5.29 5.00 1.87
CA MET A 75 4.36 5.38 2.96
C MET A 75 2.97 5.73 2.43
N TYR A 76 2.89 6.51 1.34
CA TYR A 76 1.59 6.79 0.71
C TYR A 76 0.94 5.54 0.14
N GLU A 77 1.69 4.70 -0.56
CA GLU A 77 1.15 3.44 -1.06
C GLU A 77 0.60 2.55 0.05
N ASP A 78 1.33 2.37 1.16
CA ASP A 78 0.90 1.54 2.28
C ASP A 78 -0.33 2.14 2.99
N ALA A 79 -0.41 3.47 3.14
CA ALA A 79 -1.60 4.16 3.63
C ALA A 79 -2.80 3.96 2.70
N LEU A 80 -2.60 4.09 1.38
CA LEU A 80 -3.66 3.97 0.38
C LEU A 80 -4.15 2.52 0.22
N TYR A 81 -3.26 1.52 0.26
CA TYR A 81 -3.65 0.11 0.33
C TYR A 81 -4.55 -0.14 1.54
N THR A 82 -4.15 0.41 2.67
CA THR A 82 -4.88 0.25 3.94
C THR A 82 -6.25 0.90 3.90
N ILE A 83 -6.34 2.15 3.42
CA ILE A 83 -7.63 2.86 3.30
C ILE A 83 -8.52 2.18 2.27
N ALA A 84 -7.98 1.78 1.10
CA ALA A 84 -8.75 1.09 0.06
C ALA A 84 -9.38 -0.20 0.57
N GLU A 85 -8.62 -0.98 1.35
CA GLU A 85 -9.10 -2.22 1.96
C GLU A 85 -10.15 -1.95 3.05
N ALA A 86 -9.88 -0.99 3.93
CA ALA A 86 -10.83 -0.61 4.99
C ALA A 86 -12.13 -0.03 4.42
N LEU A 87 -12.04 0.78 3.35
CA LEU A 87 -13.19 1.35 2.64
C LEU A 87 -14.05 0.23 2.02
N ARG A 88 -13.41 -0.75 1.38
CA ARG A 88 -14.08 -1.93 0.81
C ARG A 88 -14.85 -2.71 1.88
N LEU A 89 -14.22 -2.97 3.02
CA LEU A 89 -14.83 -3.67 4.15
C LEU A 89 -15.97 -2.86 4.79
N ALA A 90 -15.79 -1.56 4.97
CA ALA A 90 -16.81 -0.68 5.53
C ALA A 90 -18.02 -0.55 4.61
N ALA A 91 -17.79 -0.38 3.29
CA ALA A 91 -18.85 -0.29 2.31
C ALA A 91 -19.65 -1.60 2.24
N SER A 92 -18.99 -2.76 2.19
CA SER A 92 -19.68 -4.05 2.11
C SER A 92 -20.57 -4.32 3.34
N ARG A 93 -20.17 -3.84 4.52
CA ARG A 93 -20.91 -3.99 5.79
C ARG A 93 -21.98 -2.91 6.01
N HIS A 94 -22.09 -1.94 5.11
CA HIS A 94 -23.07 -0.89 5.26
C HIS A 94 -24.50 -1.45 5.15
N LYS A 95 -25.41 -1.01 6.03
CA LYS A 95 -26.78 -1.55 6.17
C LYS A 95 -27.64 -1.57 4.89
N GLN A 96 -27.33 -0.71 3.92
CA GLN A 96 -28.03 -0.66 2.63
C GLN A 96 -27.40 -1.60 1.59
N LEU A 97 -26.23 -2.13 1.86
CA LEU A 97 -25.48 -3.00 0.97
C LEU A 97 -25.46 -4.42 1.50
N ASP A 98 -24.91 -4.65 2.70
CA ASP A 98 -24.81 -5.97 3.37
C ASP A 98 -24.33 -7.06 2.41
N LEU A 99 -23.16 -6.81 1.81
CA LEU A 99 -22.58 -7.61 0.74
C LEU A 99 -21.36 -8.39 1.22
N ASP A 100 -20.99 -9.42 0.47
CA ASP A 100 -19.65 -9.98 0.57
C ASP A 100 -18.63 -8.93 0.13
N PRO A 101 -17.52 -8.73 0.87
CA PRO A 101 -16.47 -7.82 0.43
C PRO A 101 -15.90 -8.11 -0.96
N ALA A 102 -16.04 -9.33 -1.48
CA ALA A 102 -15.61 -9.70 -2.82
C ALA A 102 -16.46 -9.07 -3.94
N GLU A 103 -17.66 -8.56 -3.63
CA GLU A 103 -18.50 -7.82 -4.59
C GLU A 103 -17.92 -6.43 -4.93
N PHE A 104 -17.01 -5.93 -4.09
CA PHE A 104 -16.25 -4.72 -4.36
C PHE A 104 -14.80 -5.02 -4.71
N GLY A 105 -14.30 -4.36 -5.75
CA GLY A 105 -12.89 -4.14 -5.97
C GLY A 105 -12.49 -2.76 -5.45
N SER A 106 -11.28 -2.64 -4.95
CA SER A 106 -10.72 -1.36 -4.52
C SER A 106 -9.30 -1.19 -5.02
N GLY A 107 -8.86 0.06 -5.12
CA GLY A 107 -7.51 0.37 -5.51
C GLY A 107 -7.21 1.85 -5.36
N PHE A 108 -6.04 2.25 -5.81
CA PHE A 108 -5.61 3.64 -5.75
C PHE A 108 -4.64 3.97 -6.89
N ARG A 109 -4.40 5.25 -7.05
CA ARG A 109 -3.29 5.77 -7.87
C ARG A 109 -2.76 7.07 -7.25
N ILE A 110 -1.47 7.28 -7.40
CA ILE A 110 -0.79 8.50 -7.03
C ILE A 110 -0.54 9.29 -8.31
N LEU A 111 -1.07 10.49 -8.38
CA LEU A 111 -0.98 11.36 -9.57
C LEU A 111 -0.03 12.50 -9.27
N PRO A 112 0.89 12.84 -10.19
CA PRO A 112 1.60 14.09 -10.07
C PRO A 112 0.60 15.24 -10.12
N THR A 113 0.70 16.18 -9.19
CA THR A 113 -0.13 17.38 -9.20
C THR A 113 0.51 18.47 -10.06
N ILE A 114 -0.34 19.33 -10.60
CA ILE A 114 0.10 20.47 -11.41
C ILE A 114 0.56 21.63 -10.52
N GLU A 115 0.11 21.66 -9.26
CA GLU A 115 0.46 22.69 -8.28
C GLU A 115 1.73 22.30 -7.53
N GLU A 116 2.64 23.25 -7.36
CA GLU A 116 3.86 23.05 -6.58
C GLU A 116 3.48 22.67 -5.13
N ASP A 117 4.24 21.73 -4.55
CA ASP A 117 4.09 21.25 -3.18
C ASP A 117 2.78 20.53 -2.85
N THR A 118 2.03 20.04 -3.82
CA THR A 118 0.86 19.21 -3.59
C THR A 118 0.96 17.85 -4.28
N GLN A 119 0.25 16.87 -3.76
CA GLN A 119 0.15 15.53 -4.32
C GLN A 119 -1.30 15.06 -4.34
N ALA A 120 -1.79 14.62 -5.49
CA ALA A 120 -3.13 14.04 -5.59
C ALA A 120 -3.07 12.51 -5.43
N LEU A 121 -3.92 12.01 -4.54
CA LEU A 121 -4.09 10.60 -4.21
C LEU A 121 -5.53 10.21 -4.54
N ASP A 122 -5.71 9.34 -5.51
CA ASP A 122 -7.03 8.82 -5.88
C ASP A 122 -7.23 7.43 -5.28
N LEU A 123 -8.34 7.25 -4.58
CA LEU A 123 -8.86 5.97 -4.12
C LEU A 123 -10.10 5.63 -4.94
N PHE A 124 -10.28 4.39 -5.29
CA PHE A 124 -11.47 3.95 -6.00
C PHE A 124 -12.05 2.66 -5.43
N LEU A 125 -13.36 2.63 -5.41
CA LEU A 125 -14.18 1.47 -5.07
C LEU A 125 -15.09 1.20 -6.28
N TYR A 126 -15.15 -0.03 -6.74
CA TYR A 126 -15.92 -0.40 -7.91
C TYR A 126 -16.60 -1.75 -7.76
N ASP A 127 -17.69 -1.94 -8.49
CA ASP A 127 -18.39 -3.22 -8.51
C ASP A 127 -17.58 -4.24 -9.31
N THR A 128 -17.37 -5.44 -8.76
CA THR A 128 -16.63 -6.49 -9.47
C THR A 128 -17.44 -7.13 -10.59
N LEU A 129 -18.75 -6.93 -10.58
CA LEU A 129 -19.64 -7.41 -11.64
C LEU A 129 -19.48 -6.55 -12.92
N SER A 130 -19.23 -7.22 -14.04
CA SER A 130 -19.19 -6.55 -15.35
C SER A 130 -20.57 -5.96 -15.72
N GLY A 131 -20.58 -4.68 -16.02
CA GLY A 131 -21.80 -3.90 -16.25
C GLY A 131 -22.23 -3.08 -15.03
N GLY A 132 -21.62 -3.32 -13.88
CA GLY A 132 -22.01 -2.70 -12.61
C GLY A 132 -23.24 -3.40 -11.98
N ALA A 133 -23.37 -3.25 -10.67
CA ALA A 133 -24.54 -3.69 -9.91
C ALA A 133 -25.18 -2.53 -9.14
N GLY A 134 -24.64 -1.30 -9.29
CA GLY A 134 -25.09 -0.11 -8.60
C GLY A 134 -24.57 0.00 -7.17
N TYR A 135 -23.70 -0.90 -6.72
CA TYR A 135 -23.18 -0.90 -5.35
C TYR A 135 -22.28 0.31 -5.07
N ALA A 136 -21.40 0.65 -6.00
CA ALA A 136 -20.55 1.84 -5.91
C ALA A 136 -21.40 3.14 -5.89
N GLU A 137 -22.56 3.17 -6.56
CA GLU A 137 -23.49 4.28 -6.54
C GLU A 137 -24.18 4.42 -5.17
N VAL A 138 -24.61 3.29 -4.57
CA VAL A 138 -25.16 3.25 -3.21
C VAL A 138 -24.10 3.64 -2.19
N ALA A 139 -22.86 3.21 -2.36
CA ALA A 139 -21.75 3.62 -1.51
C ALA A 139 -21.50 5.13 -1.60
N ALA A 140 -21.55 5.70 -2.79
CA ALA A 140 -21.41 7.15 -3.00
C ALA A 140 -22.54 7.95 -2.31
N ALA A 141 -23.77 7.45 -2.37
CA ALA A 141 -24.92 8.08 -1.71
C ALA A 141 -24.85 8.04 -0.17
N ASN A 142 -24.04 7.14 0.40
CA ASN A 142 -23.86 6.98 1.84
C ASN A 142 -22.39 7.22 2.28
N LEU A 143 -21.69 8.07 1.54
CA LEU A 143 -20.23 8.21 1.66
C LEU A 143 -19.78 8.63 3.07
N ASP A 144 -20.45 9.57 3.71
CA ASP A 144 -20.09 10.07 5.03
C ASP A 144 -20.17 8.97 6.11
N ASP A 145 -21.22 8.15 6.07
CA ASP A 145 -21.39 7.02 6.97
C ASP A 145 -20.30 5.96 6.73
N ILE A 146 -20.00 5.68 5.47
CA ILE A 146 -18.97 4.69 5.09
C ILE A 146 -17.57 5.18 5.46
N LEU A 147 -17.24 6.45 5.25
CA LEU A 147 -15.94 7.02 5.64
C LEU A 147 -15.77 7.03 7.17
N THR A 148 -16.84 7.34 7.90
CA THR A 148 -16.85 7.25 9.37
C THR A 148 -16.62 5.81 9.84
N ALA A 149 -17.29 4.84 9.22
CA ALA A 149 -17.10 3.42 9.53
C ALA A 149 -15.70 2.93 9.12
N THR A 150 -15.15 3.43 8.01
CA THR A 150 -13.77 3.16 7.57
C THR A 150 -12.76 3.61 8.62
N LEU A 151 -12.91 4.83 9.11
CA LEU A 151 -12.02 5.36 10.15
C LEU A 151 -12.18 4.59 11.46
N ALA A 152 -13.41 4.27 11.86
CA ALA A 152 -13.67 3.46 13.06
C ALA A 152 -13.05 2.05 12.96
N LEU A 153 -13.06 1.43 11.78
CA LEU A 153 -12.41 0.14 11.54
C LEU A 153 -10.89 0.23 11.71
N LEU A 154 -10.28 1.29 11.18
CA LEU A 154 -8.83 1.51 11.27
C LEU A 154 -8.38 1.78 12.72
N GLU A 155 -9.22 2.41 13.53
CA GLU A 155 -8.89 2.82 14.91
C GLU A 155 -9.33 1.82 15.96
N GLY A 156 -10.32 0.99 15.67
CA GLY A 156 -10.96 0.11 16.62
C GLY A 156 -10.16 -1.13 17.05
N CYS A 157 -8.97 -1.34 16.48
CA CYS A 157 -8.12 -2.48 16.81
C CYS A 157 -6.86 -2.04 17.57
N GLU A 158 -6.35 -2.89 18.46
CA GLU A 158 -5.12 -2.62 19.24
C GLU A 158 -3.85 -3.19 18.60
N CYS A 159 -3.95 -3.94 17.48
CA CYS A 159 -2.78 -4.48 16.80
C CYS A 159 -1.86 -3.39 16.25
N ASP A 160 -0.58 -3.71 15.98
CA ASP A 160 0.39 -2.71 15.54
C ASP A 160 0.11 -2.20 14.13
N THR A 161 -0.04 -3.09 13.16
CA THR A 161 -0.25 -2.73 11.75
C THR A 161 -1.56 -3.24 11.20
N SER A 162 -1.76 -4.56 11.16
CA SER A 162 -2.99 -5.21 10.74
C SER A 162 -3.11 -6.63 11.29
N CYS A 163 -4.32 -7.13 11.48
CA CYS A 163 -4.58 -8.49 11.91
C CYS A 163 -5.91 -9.00 11.37
N THR A 164 -6.24 -10.26 11.66
CA THR A 164 -7.49 -10.91 11.20
C THR A 164 -8.76 -10.30 11.80
N ASP A 165 -8.64 -9.61 12.93
CA ASP A 165 -9.80 -8.96 13.57
C ASP A 165 -10.13 -7.59 12.94
N CYS A 166 -9.20 -7.02 12.16
CA CYS A 166 -9.43 -5.73 11.51
C CYS A 166 -9.40 -5.82 9.97
N LEU A 167 -8.24 -5.95 9.37
CA LEU A 167 -8.05 -5.77 7.92
C LEU A 167 -7.70 -7.05 7.18
N ASN A 168 -7.04 -8.02 7.84
CA ASN A 168 -6.50 -9.19 7.16
C ASN A 168 -7.59 -10.25 6.92
N HIS A 169 -7.69 -10.72 5.70
CA HIS A 169 -8.58 -11.83 5.33
C HIS A 169 -7.98 -12.64 4.16
N PHE A 170 -8.64 -13.73 3.80
CA PHE A 170 -8.11 -14.66 2.80
C PHE A 170 -7.80 -14.01 1.44
N HIS A 171 -8.64 -13.09 0.98
CA HIS A 171 -8.50 -12.50 -0.37
C HIS A 171 -7.43 -11.42 -0.47
N ASN A 172 -6.91 -10.90 0.65
CA ASN A 172 -5.88 -9.86 0.64
C ASN A 172 -4.50 -10.33 1.13
N GLN A 173 -4.26 -11.65 1.21
CA GLN A 173 -3.00 -12.20 1.71
C GLN A 173 -1.76 -11.61 1.04
N HIS A 174 -1.84 -11.26 -0.25
CA HIS A 174 -0.75 -10.72 -1.05
C HIS A 174 -0.35 -9.29 -0.68
N ILE A 175 -1.21 -8.55 0.04
CA ILE A 175 -0.94 -7.17 0.47
C ILE A 175 -0.88 -7.00 1.99
N GLN A 176 -1.12 -8.03 2.81
CA GLN A 176 -1.18 -7.92 4.27
C GLN A 176 0.07 -7.30 4.89
N SER A 177 1.26 -7.58 4.33
CA SER A 177 2.52 -6.99 4.79
C SER A 177 2.63 -5.49 4.50
N ARG A 178 1.70 -4.92 3.73
CA ARG A 178 1.63 -3.51 3.36
C ARG A 178 0.53 -2.76 4.12
N LEU A 179 -0.33 -3.48 4.83
CA LEU A 179 -1.44 -2.87 5.55
C LEU A 179 -0.95 -2.33 6.90
N ASP A 180 -1.12 -1.02 7.09
CA ASP A 180 -0.84 -0.32 8.35
C ASP A 180 -2.02 0.57 8.72
N ARG A 181 -2.84 0.08 9.68
CA ARG A 181 -4.05 0.77 10.14
C ARG A 181 -3.77 2.16 10.73
N LYS A 182 -2.61 2.34 11.41
CA LYS A 182 -2.25 3.63 12.02
C LYS A 182 -1.91 4.66 10.95
N LEU A 183 -1.18 4.22 9.93
CA LEU A 183 -0.82 5.06 8.78
C LEU A 183 -2.06 5.42 7.95
N GLY A 184 -2.93 4.42 7.67
CA GLY A 184 -4.19 4.63 6.98
C GLY A 184 -5.12 5.57 7.74
N ALA A 185 -5.30 5.38 9.06
CA ALA A 185 -6.11 6.26 9.89
C ALA A 185 -5.58 7.71 9.89
N SER A 186 -4.26 7.89 9.96
CA SER A 186 -3.63 9.21 9.95
C SER A 186 -3.90 9.97 8.65
N LEU A 187 -3.73 9.31 7.50
CA LEU A 187 -4.02 9.91 6.19
C LEU A 187 -5.52 10.18 6.02
N LEU A 188 -6.39 9.26 6.46
CA LEU A 188 -7.84 9.47 6.37
C LEU A 188 -8.32 10.60 7.28
N ARG A 189 -7.78 10.74 8.50
CA ARG A 189 -8.07 11.89 9.38
C ARG A 189 -7.61 13.21 8.78
N TYR A 190 -6.46 13.22 8.13
CA TYR A 190 -6.01 14.40 7.40
C TYR A 190 -7.01 14.75 6.28
N ALA A 191 -7.44 13.77 5.50
CA ALA A 191 -8.39 13.98 4.42
C ALA A 191 -9.75 14.48 4.89
N LEU A 192 -10.27 13.94 5.99
CA LEU A 192 -11.62 14.27 6.50
C LEU A 192 -11.65 15.55 7.34
N TYR A 193 -10.60 15.80 8.12
CA TYR A 193 -10.63 16.82 9.18
C TYR A 193 -9.47 17.81 9.10
N GLY A 194 -8.56 17.69 8.12
CA GLY A 194 -7.34 18.49 8.06
C GLY A 194 -6.37 18.24 9.22
N MET A 195 -6.53 17.12 9.93
CA MET A 195 -5.70 16.81 11.09
C MET A 195 -4.36 16.26 10.66
N VAL A 196 -3.32 17.07 10.80
CA VAL A 196 -1.95 16.64 10.50
C VAL A 196 -1.52 15.56 11.50
N PRO A 197 -0.94 14.44 11.01
CA PRO A 197 -0.37 13.41 11.88
C PRO A 197 0.63 14.03 12.87
N ARG A 198 0.51 13.68 14.14
CA ARG A 198 1.44 14.13 15.17
C ARG A 198 2.57 13.13 15.30
N CYS A 199 3.80 13.62 15.40
CA CYS A 199 4.92 12.79 15.79
C CYS A 199 4.63 12.14 17.16
N ALA A 200 5.10 10.91 17.32
CA ALA A 200 5.12 10.27 18.64
C ALA A 200 5.90 11.14 19.64
N SER A 201 5.64 10.98 20.95
CA SER A 201 6.46 11.68 21.94
C SER A 201 7.93 11.30 21.81
N PRO A 202 8.87 12.19 22.16
CA PRO A 202 10.30 11.91 22.04
C PRO A 202 10.73 10.59 22.71
N ASP A 203 10.15 10.25 23.86
CA ASP A 203 10.45 9.00 24.57
C ASP A 203 10.05 7.76 23.76
N ILE A 204 8.85 7.77 23.18
CA ILE A 204 8.36 6.69 22.31
C ILE A 204 9.21 6.59 21.03
N GLN A 205 9.58 7.74 20.45
CA GLN A 205 10.45 7.76 19.28
C GLN A 205 11.84 7.16 19.59
N VAL A 206 12.44 7.55 20.72
CA VAL A 206 13.74 7.02 21.16
C VAL A 206 13.68 5.49 21.37
N GLU A 207 12.60 5.00 21.96
CA GLU A 207 12.38 3.55 22.11
C GLU A 207 12.32 2.84 20.75
N LYS A 208 11.49 3.35 19.82
CA LYS A 208 11.38 2.81 18.45
C LYS A 208 12.70 2.85 17.68
N LEU A 209 13.49 3.91 17.87
CA LEU A 209 14.79 4.08 17.23
C LEU A 209 15.93 3.30 17.89
N SER A 210 15.68 2.62 19.01
CA SER A 210 16.72 1.92 19.79
C SER A 210 17.47 0.86 18.97
N GLN A 211 16.76 0.07 18.16
CA GLN A 211 17.37 -0.95 17.30
C GLN A 211 18.20 -0.33 16.17
N LEU A 212 17.65 0.72 15.52
CA LEU A 212 18.36 1.47 14.49
C LEU A 212 19.63 2.11 15.08
N ARG A 213 19.51 2.72 16.25
CA ARG A 213 20.66 3.29 16.98
C ARG A 213 21.76 2.26 17.20
N ALA A 214 21.42 1.10 17.74
CA ALA A 214 22.38 0.03 18.01
C ALA A 214 23.09 -0.42 16.71
N SER A 215 22.36 -0.56 15.62
CA SER A 215 22.91 -0.92 14.31
C SER A 215 23.87 0.14 13.77
N LEU A 216 23.47 1.41 13.83
CA LEU A 216 24.29 2.53 13.35
C LEU A 216 25.57 2.70 14.18
N GLU A 217 25.49 2.51 15.51
CA GLU A 217 26.66 2.57 16.40
C GLU A 217 27.68 1.46 16.09
N LEU A 218 27.21 0.25 15.71
CA LEU A 218 28.07 -0.84 15.24
C LEU A 218 28.79 -0.50 13.92
N ASP A 219 28.12 0.25 13.05
CA ASP A 219 28.68 0.72 11.76
C ASP A 219 29.56 1.98 11.91
N GLY A 220 29.82 2.42 13.15
CA GLY A 220 30.73 3.52 13.46
C GLY A 220 30.10 4.92 13.42
N PHE A 221 28.77 5.02 13.35
CA PHE A 221 28.07 6.30 13.50
C PHE A 221 27.99 6.72 14.97
N GLN A 222 27.99 8.02 15.21
CA GLN A 222 27.71 8.59 16.53
C GLN A 222 26.21 8.95 16.61
N CYS A 223 25.51 8.38 17.58
CA CYS A 223 24.09 8.62 17.81
C CYS A 223 23.89 9.36 19.13
N LEU A 224 23.33 10.59 19.08
CA LEU A 224 23.08 11.44 20.24
C LEU A 224 21.57 11.71 20.37
N ILE A 225 21.03 11.50 21.57
CA ILE A 225 19.64 11.86 21.89
C ILE A 225 19.64 13.31 22.39
N LYS A 226 19.68 14.25 21.44
CA LYS A 226 19.67 15.71 21.67
C LYS A 226 18.95 16.47 20.56
N GLY A 227 18.12 15.78 19.77
CA GLY A 227 17.40 16.38 18.68
C GLY A 227 16.19 17.21 19.12
N THR A 228 15.35 17.53 18.17
CA THR A 228 14.07 18.22 18.39
C THR A 228 13.00 17.24 18.87
N GLN A 229 11.83 17.76 19.22
CA GLN A 229 10.66 16.93 19.55
C GLN A 229 10.24 16.03 18.36
N GLU A 230 10.45 16.49 17.13
CA GLU A 230 10.10 15.77 15.90
C GLU A 230 11.19 14.78 15.45
N ALA A 231 12.43 15.03 15.83
CA ALA A 231 13.59 14.20 15.47
C ALA A 231 14.57 14.16 16.67
N PRO A 232 14.31 13.31 17.67
CA PRO A 232 15.05 13.32 18.93
C PRO A 232 16.46 12.76 18.85
N MET A 233 16.81 12.02 17.76
CA MET A 233 18.14 11.43 17.60
C MET A 233 18.93 12.15 16.52
N ILE A 234 20.17 12.51 16.82
CA ILE A 234 21.13 13.05 15.86
C ILE A 234 22.14 11.94 15.54
N VAL A 235 22.23 11.60 14.27
CA VAL A 235 23.21 10.63 13.74
C VAL A 235 24.32 11.39 13.05
N SER A 236 25.56 11.13 13.41
CA SER A 236 26.72 11.81 12.85
C SER A 236 27.76 10.80 12.35
N LEU A 237 28.37 11.13 11.20
CA LEU A 237 29.51 10.43 10.65
C LEU A 237 30.46 11.46 10.03
N ASN A 238 31.70 11.49 10.50
CA ASN A 238 32.67 12.54 10.15
C ASN A 238 32.07 13.94 10.44
N ASP A 239 32.07 14.81 9.42
CA ASP A 239 31.56 16.20 9.55
C ASP A 239 30.07 16.34 9.14
N ARG A 240 29.34 15.24 8.96
CA ARG A 240 27.93 15.26 8.54
C ARG A 240 27.05 14.75 9.67
N SER A 241 25.92 15.45 9.86
CA SER A 241 24.92 15.09 10.86
C SER A 241 23.54 15.15 10.25
N VAL A 242 22.68 14.21 10.65
CA VAL A 242 21.27 14.14 10.25
C VAL A 242 20.41 13.98 11.50
N ALA A 243 19.31 14.70 11.58
CA ALA A 243 18.32 14.49 12.62
C ALA A 243 17.33 13.39 12.20
N VAL A 244 17.05 12.44 13.09
CA VAL A 244 16.21 11.26 12.83
C VAL A 244 15.08 11.21 13.86
N GLY A 245 13.86 11.08 13.35
CA GLY A 245 12.64 10.88 14.14
C GLY A 245 11.86 9.65 13.66
N SER A 246 10.83 9.28 14.42
CA SER A 246 9.89 8.21 14.08
C SER A 246 8.46 8.72 14.22
N TYR A 247 7.65 8.43 13.28
CA TYR A 247 6.21 8.68 13.31
C TYR A 247 5.45 7.46 13.84
#